data_448770fac3286dabf03c2c42eb406002
#
_entry.id   448770fac3286dabf03c2c42eb406002
#
_cell.length_a   1.000
_cell.length_b   1.000
_cell.length_c   1.000
_cell.angle_alpha   90.00
_cell.angle_beta   90.00
_cell.angle_gamma   90.00
#
_symmetry.space_group_name_H-M   'P 1'
#
loop_
_entity.id
_entity.type
_entity.pdbx_description
1 polymer ?
#
loop_
_entity_poly.entity_id
_entity_poly.type
_entity_poly.pdbx_seq_one_letter_code
_entity_poly.pdbx_strand_id
1 'polypeptide(L)'
;MPRLRLILLSSLILCLTAVKAQDADTVSVAPVDPEPVDTDYVYLLNADLIRFEKYINPDAQRLMGNVVFRHDSMYMYCDSALFYQDRNSFDAYHNVRVEQGDTLFLYGDSLFYDGNTRLLRVMDNVRLENRTMVLLTDRLNYDRNTDLGWFFDGGTLLDEESTLISEYGQFDTNTKMSVFMDGVSLDGPDYTLTTDTLHYNTDRHMAFLNSPAKIVSDDNVINTSHGRFNTETKSAVLLDRSIVEHSSGENRMTGDSIIYDRDIGRMEGYGDVVINNYKDKIDVHGEYVYYNQKNDSAVVTGKALLIEYSAGDSLFVHADTFRLVTFYNEAGDTVLERQMRGFNKVRAFRTDMQMVADSMVFTTADSSLTLYHDPIMWSEDQQVLGEKIIFYMNDSTIDWAHVIGQALFVQMNDSLHYNQIGGREMKAYFKGGEIDKADVEGNVQAVFYPLDGDSAMIGMNTTEASFLTVYFKMRAVNQIVVYNHSNGVMYPMEKIDEKKMYLPNFQWLERMRPIDAEDVFYWRGKKVEEQLKKNNSLKEVPLPTLRTRNKQ
;
A
#
# COMPACT_ATOMS: atom_id res chain seq x y z
N MET A 1 -12.35 38.54 -16.49
CA MET A 1 -12.72 39.71 -17.33
C MET A 1 -11.62 40.02 -18.32
N PRO A 2 -11.90 40.39 -19.54
CA PRO A 2 -12.70 39.81 -20.60
C PRO A 2 -11.83 39.67 -21.87
N ARG A 3 -12.15 39.06 -22.95
CA ARG A 3 -13.16 39.35 -23.99
C ARG A 3 -13.17 38.29 -25.08
N LEU A 4 -14.34 37.86 -25.34
CA LEU A 4 -14.93 37.29 -26.52
C LEU A 4 -14.59 38.11 -27.80
N ARG A 5 -14.29 37.41 -28.95
CA ARG A 5 -14.61 37.95 -30.28
C ARG A 5 -15.00 36.84 -31.25
N LEU A 6 -16.23 36.84 -31.56
CA LEU A 6 -17.00 36.24 -32.66
C LEU A 6 -16.71 37.04 -33.92
N ILE A 7 -16.47 36.43 -35.08
CA ILE A 7 -16.77 37.04 -36.40
C ILE A 7 -17.35 35.95 -37.32
N LEU A 8 -18.50 36.34 -37.83
CA LEU A 8 -19.38 35.68 -38.77
C LEU A 8 -19.04 36.02 -40.23
N LEU A 9 -19.48 35.11 -41.14
CA LEU A 9 -20.00 35.29 -42.50
C LEU A 9 -19.13 35.94 -43.59
N SER A 10 -19.04 35.24 -44.76
CA SER A 10 -19.85 35.68 -45.91
C SER A 10 -19.73 34.67 -47.07
N SER A 11 -20.87 34.26 -47.55
CA SER A 11 -21.20 33.65 -48.83
C SER A 11 -20.83 34.56 -50.01
N LEU A 12 -20.30 33.99 -51.11
CA LEU A 12 -20.49 34.61 -52.43
C LEU A 12 -20.71 33.54 -53.51
N ILE A 13 -21.91 33.53 -54.02
CA ILE A 13 -22.36 32.90 -55.26
C ILE A 13 -21.84 33.70 -56.42
N LEU A 14 -21.25 33.05 -57.43
CA LEU A 14 -21.18 33.63 -58.76
C LEU A 14 -21.46 32.54 -59.81
N CYS A 15 -22.62 32.64 -60.44
CA CYS A 15 -22.96 32.06 -61.75
C CYS A 15 -22.21 32.81 -62.83
N LEU A 16 -21.75 32.11 -63.87
CA LEU A 16 -21.88 32.52 -65.28
C LEU A 16 -21.31 31.49 -66.22
N THR A 17 -22.21 30.94 -67.01
CA THR A 17 -22.44 30.86 -68.43
C THR A 17 -21.67 29.80 -69.23
N ALA A 18 -22.50 29.03 -69.90
CA ALA A 18 -22.21 28.01 -70.90
C ALA A 18 -21.60 28.58 -72.18
N VAL A 19 -20.58 27.88 -72.66
CA VAL A 19 -20.28 27.92 -74.14
C VAL A 19 -20.29 26.47 -74.61
N LYS A 20 -21.20 26.23 -75.57
CA LYS A 20 -21.27 25.01 -76.41
C LYS A 20 -20.10 25.01 -77.40
N ALA A 21 -19.34 23.93 -77.45
CA ALA A 21 -18.61 23.51 -78.65
C ALA A 21 -18.96 22.06 -78.91
N GLN A 22 -19.29 21.81 -80.16
CA GLN A 22 -19.74 20.55 -80.75
C GLN A 22 -18.59 19.64 -81.14
N ASP A 23 -18.84 18.35 -80.94
CA ASP A 23 -18.41 17.17 -81.74
C ASP A 23 -16.91 16.86 -81.88
N ALA A 24 -16.51 15.83 -81.16
CA ALA A 24 -15.64 14.77 -81.65
C ALA A 24 -16.08 13.46 -81.03
N ASP A 25 -16.56 12.52 -81.83
CA ASP A 25 -16.89 11.15 -81.51
C ASP A 25 -15.68 10.44 -80.90
N THR A 26 -15.64 10.35 -79.58
CA THR A 26 -14.80 9.39 -78.85
C THR A 26 -15.74 8.33 -78.29
N VAL A 27 -15.61 7.12 -78.81
CA VAL A 27 -16.20 5.91 -78.25
C VAL A 27 -15.75 5.81 -76.81
N SER A 28 -16.62 6.16 -75.88
CA SER A 28 -16.48 5.92 -74.45
C SER A 28 -16.57 4.40 -74.27
N VAL A 29 -15.43 3.74 -74.07
CA VAL A 29 -15.39 2.42 -73.46
C VAL A 29 -15.80 2.69 -72.01
N ALA A 30 -17.00 2.26 -71.63
CA ALA A 30 -17.45 2.22 -70.28
C ALA A 30 -16.37 1.50 -69.44
N PRO A 31 -15.98 2.01 -68.23
CA PRO A 31 -15.15 1.23 -67.36
C PRO A 31 -15.86 -0.08 -67.08
N VAL A 32 -15.29 -1.19 -67.53
CA VAL A 32 -15.73 -2.52 -67.13
C VAL A 32 -15.57 -2.50 -65.58
N ASP A 33 -16.69 -2.50 -64.87
CA ASP A 33 -16.67 -2.80 -63.44
C ASP A 33 -15.89 -4.09 -63.29
N PRO A 34 -14.85 -4.15 -62.44
CA PRO A 34 -14.14 -5.40 -62.21
C PRO A 34 -15.20 -6.42 -61.76
N GLU A 35 -15.28 -7.57 -62.48
CA GLU A 35 -16.14 -8.66 -62.04
C GLU A 35 -15.96 -8.86 -60.53
N PRO A 36 -17.04 -9.08 -59.76
CA PRO A 36 -16.93 -9.33 -58.35
C PRO A 36 -15.99 -10.54 -58.16
N VAL A 37 -14.83 -10.30 -57.59
CA VAL A 37 -13.88 -11.36 -57.27
C VAL A 37 -14.57 -12.26 -56.26
N ASP A 38 -14.74 -13.54 -56.61
CA ASP A 38 -15.28 -14.51 -55.68
C ASP A 38 -14.34 -14.65 -54.49
N THR A 39 -14.79 -14.27 -53.32
CA THR A 39 -13.96 -14.23 -52.10
C THR A 39 -13.71 -15.61 -51.53
N ASP A 40 -14.26 -16.68 -52.09
CA ASP A 40 -14.10 -18.03 -51.55
C ASP A 40 -12.91 -18.80 -52.14
N TYR A 41 -12.26 -18.26 -53.18
CA TYR A 41 -11.13 -18.93 -53.84
C TYR A 41 -9.79 -18.22 -53.65
N VAL A 42 -8.73 -19.05 -53.62
CA VAL A 42 -7.33 -18.61 -53.68
C VAL A 42 -6.96 -18.38 -55.15
N TYR A 43 -6.55 -17.16 -55.44
CA TYR A 43 -6.13 -16.76 -56.80
C TYR A 43 -4.60 -16.74 -56.88
N LEU A 44 -4.03 -17.42 -57.88
CA LEU A 44 -2.65 -17.24 -58.28
C LEU A 44 -2.57 -15.97 -59.15
N LEU A 45 -1.85 -14.95 -58.66
CA LEU A 45 -1.65 -13.69 -59.38
C LEU A 45 -0.39 -13.66 -60.22
N ASN A 46 0.70 -14.31 -59.77
CA ASN A 46 1.98 -14.34 -60.43
C ASN A 46 2.76 -15.62 -60.12
N ALA A 47 3.48 -16.12 -61.13
CA ALA A 47 4.60 -17.05 -61.00
C ALA A 47 5.46 -16.98 -62.26
N ASP A 48 6.79 -17.00 -62.16
CA ASP A 48 7.68 -16.96 -63.32
C ASP A 48 7.63 -18.27 -64.12
N LEU A 49 7.41 -19.41 -63.44
CA LEU A 49 7.30 -20.72 -64.06
C LEU A 49 6.22 -21.54 -63.38
N ILE A 50 5.31 -22.10 -64.20
CA ILE A 50 4.29 -23.06 -63.78
C ILE A 50 4.61 -24.42 -64.41
N ARG A 51 4.76 -25.47 -63.60
CA ARG A 51 5.03 -26.83 -64.08
C ARG A 51 4.00 -27.80 -63.51
N PHE A 52 3.38 -28.57 -64.38
CA PHE A 52 2.53 -29.67 -64.00
C PHE A 52 3.19 -31.01 -64.33
N GLU A 53 3.39 -31.85 -63.26
CA GLU A 53 4.11 -33.11 -63.39
C GLU A 53 3.17 -34.28 -63.04
N LYS A 54 2.34 -34.70 -64.00
CA LYS A 54 1.26 -35.70 -63.84
C LYS A 54 1.68 -36.99 -63.15
N TYR A 55 2.92 -37.42 -63.34
CA TYR A 55 3.41 -38.70 -62.78
C TYR A 55 4.14 -38.55 -61.43
N ILE A 56 4.50 -37.36 -61.05
CA ILE A 56 5.22 -37.05 -59.78
C ILE A 56 4.24 -36.51 -58.73
N ASN A 57 3.45 -35.49 -59.12
CA ASN A 57 2.43 -34.91 -58.26
C ASN A 57 1.20 -34.56 -59.08
N PRO A 58 0.26 -35.52 -59.24
CA PRO A 58 -0.92 -35.32 -60.12
C PRO A 58 -1.91 -34.28 -59.60
N ASP A 59 -1.85 -33.93 -58.31
CA ASP A 59 -2.82 -33.08 -57.62
C ASP A 59 -2.33 -31.64 -57.50
N ALA A 60 -1.05 -31.34 -57.81
CA ALA A 60 -0.47 -30.01 -57.59
C ALA A 60 0.23 -29.44 -58.81
N GLN A 61 0.09 -28.15 -59.01
CA GLN A 61 0.93 -27.35 -59.90
C GLN A 61 2.14 -26.85 -59.12
N ARG A 62 3.34 -27.09 -59.63
CA ARG A 62 4.58 -26.55 -59.06
C ARG A 62 4.82 -25.16 -59.65
N LEU A 63 4.91 -24.19 -58.76
CA LEU A 63 5.13 -22.78 -59.09
C LEU A 63 6.54 -22.38 -58.64
N MET A 64 7.25 -21.58 -59.43
CA MET A 64 8.64 -21.16 -59.15
C MET A 64 8.82 -19.72 -59.61
N GLY A 65 9.50 -18.95 -58.78
CA GLY A 65 9.92 -17.56 -58.98
C GLY A 65 8.75 -16.55 -58.81
N ASN A 66 8.96 -15.60 -57.89
CA ASN A 66 8.05 -14.49 -57.64
C ASN A 66 6.56 -14.91 -57.52
N VAL A 67 6.30 -15.99 -56.77
CA VAL A 67 4.93 -16.54 -56.64
C VAL A 67 4.11 -15.61 -55.77
N VAL A 68 2.93 -15.24 -56.25
CA VAL A 68 1.99 -14.37 -55.51
C VAL A 68 0.61 -14.98 -55.55
N PHE A 69 0.05 -15.24 -54.37
CA PHE A 69 -1.33 -15.60 -54.18
C PHE A 69 -2.14 -14.48 -53.55
N ARG A 70 -3.43 -14.46 -53.82
CA ARG A 70 -4.41 -13.59 -53.16
C ARG A 70 -5.62 -14.38 -52.71
N HIS A 71 -6.05 -14.11 -51.46
CA HIS A 71 -7.36 -14.56 -50.98
C HIS A 71 -8.03 -13.43 -50.17
N ASP A 72 -9.12 -12.91 -50.65
CA ASP A 72 -9.76 -11.68 -50.13
C ASP A 72 -8.80 -10.47 -50.19
N SER A 73 -8.55 -9.87 -49.02
CA SER A 73 -7.63 -8.75 -48.82
C SER A 73 -6.20 -9.19 -48.48
N MET A 74 -5.93 -10.50 -48.38
CA MET A 74 -4.63 -11.03 -48.00
C MET A 74 -3.80 -11.37 -49.23
N TYR A 75 -2.55 -10.96 -49.23
CA TYR A 75 -1.54 -11.30 -50.25
C TYR A 75 -0.46 -12.19 -49.61
N MET A 76 -0.05 -13.23 -50.37
CA MET A 76 0.94 -14.21 -49.94
C MET A 76 2.01 -14.35 -51.01
N TYR A 77 3.27 -14.18 -50.62
CA TYR A 77 4.45 -14.17 -51.47
C TYR A 77 5.38 -15.31 -51.06
N CYS A 78 6.03 -15.94 -52.04
CA CYS A 78 7.08 -16.93 -51.80
C CYS A 78 7.92 -17.16 -53.06
N ASP A 79 9.06 -17.88 -52.89
CA ASP A 79 9.92 -18.22 -54.04
C ASP A 79 9.40 -19.42 -54.80
N SER A 80 8.72 -20.36 -54.15
CA SER A 80 8.14 -21.54 -54.80
C SER A 80 6.93 -22.06 -54.03
N ALA A 81 6.01 -22.71 -54.73
CA ALA A 81 4.84 -23.31 -54.13
C ALA A 81 4.35 -24.56 -54.86
N LEU A 82 3.60 -25.38 -54.12
CA LEU A 82 2.74 -26.43 -54.66
C LEU A 82 1.29 -25.92 -54.53
N PHE A 83 0.62 -25.68 -55.69
CA PHE A 83 -0.74 -25.19 -55.72
C PHE A 83 -1.71 -26.33 -56.04
N TYR A 84 -2.64 -26.60 -55.13
CA TYR A 84 -3.70 -27.63 -55.22
C TYR A 84 -5.01 -26.95 -55.57
N GLN A 85 -5.21 -26.60 -56.86
CA GLN A 85 -6.32 -25.81 -57.30
C GLN A 85 -7.69 -26.44 -56.95
N ASP A 86 -7.84 -27.78 -57.12
CA ASP A 86 -9.08 -28.49 -56.81
C ASP A 86 -9.41 -28.53 -55.30
N ARG A 87 -8.41 -28.36 -54.44
CA ARG A 87 -8.54 -28.31 -52.97
C ARG A 87 -8.58 -26.89 -52.45
N ASN A 88 -8.46 -25.88 -53.32
CA ASN A 88 -8.36 -24.46 -52.94
C ASN A 88 -7.26 -24.19 -51.89
N SER A 89 -6.08 -24.84 -52.01
CA SER A 89 -5.00 -24.81 -51.04
C SER A 89 -3.63 -24.73 -51.71
N PHE A 90 -2.61 -24.32 -50.95
CA PHE A 90 -1.24 -24.34 -51.43
C PHE A 90 -0.24 -24.51 -50.28
N ASP A 91 0.92 -25.03 -50.63
CA ASP A 91 2.11 -25.10 -49.77
C ASP A 91 3.19 -24.19 -50.36
N ALA A 92 3.61 -23.15 -49.63
CA ALA A 92 4.61 -22.16 -50.04
C ALA A 92 5.94 -22.42 -49.32
N TYR A 93 7.03 -22.20 -50.03
CA TYR A 93 8.37 -22.46 -49.54
C TYR A 93 9.32 -21.32 -49.89
N HIS A 94 10.23 -21.02 -48.98
CA HIS A 94 11.28 -20.03 -49.04
C HIS A 94 10.76 -18.57 -49.19
N ASN A 95 11.32 -17.71 -48.35
CA ASN A 95 10.99 -16.29 -48.28
C ASN A 95 9.47 -16.01 -48.24
N VAL A 96 8.77 -16.80 -47.44
CA VAL A 96 7.31 -16.64 -47.32
C VAL A 96 7.01 -15.31 -46.62
N ARG A 97 6.10 -14.55 -47.20
CA ARG A 97 5.57 -13.30 -46.66
C ARG A 97 4.06 -13.22 -46.90
N VAL A 98 3.33 -12.97 -45.83
CA VAL A 98 1.89 -12.74 -45.83
C VAL A 98 1.61 -11.30 -45.43
N GLU A 99 0.74 -10.63 -46.18
CA GLU A 99 0.33 -9.25 -45.91
C GLU A 99 -1.19 -9.18 -45.79
N GLN A 100 -1.68 -8.56 -44.70
CA GLN A 100 -3.09 -8.26 -44.53
C GLN A 100 -3.26 -6.78 -44.17
N GLY A 101 -3.73 -6.00 -45.15
CA GLY A 101 -3.75 -4.54 -45.03
C GLY A 101 -2.33 -3.96 -44.98
N ASP A 102 -2.20 -2.86 -44.24
CA ASP A 102 -0.95 -2.12 -44.04
C ASP A 102 -0.36 -2.27 -42.62
N THR A 103 -0.90 -3.21 -41.84
CA THR A 103 -0.57 -3.33 -40.40
C THR A 103 -0.10 -4.72 -39.97
N LEU A 104 -0.43 -5.77 -40.72
CA LEU A 104 -0.09 -7.15 -40.38
C LEU A 104 0.83 -7.75 -41.43
N PHE A 105 2.05 -8.13 -41.00
CA PHE A 105 3.04 -8.82 -41.84
C PHE A 105 3.48 -10.09 -41.13
N LEU A 106 3.44 -11.22 -41.84
CA LEU A 106 3.85 -12.52 -41.32
C LEU A 106 4.92 -13.11 -42.25
N TYR A 107 6.02 -13.53 -41.71
CA TYR A 107 7.18 -14.09 -42.39
C TYR A 107 7.45 -15.50 -41.90
N GLY A 108 8.06 -16.34 -42.72
CA GLY A 108 8.52 -17.69 -42.36
C GLY A 108 9.21 -18.37 -43.54
N ASP A 109 9.74 -19.58 -43.29
CA ASP A 109 10.38 -20.36 -44.35
C ASP A 109 9.38 -21.22 -45.12
N SER A 110 8.30 -21.65 -44.48
CA SER A 110 7.22 -22.39 -45.14
C SER A 110 5.84 -21.97 -44.63
N LEU A 111 4.83 -22.07 -45.50
CA LEU A 111 3.42 -21.77 -45.23
C LEU A 111 2.54 -22.83 -45.87
N PHE A 112 1.65 -23.40 -45.09
CA PHE A 112 0.55 -24.27 -45.53
C PHE A 112 -0.77 -23.51 -45.39
N TYR A 113 -1.46 -23.25 -46.49
CA TYR A 113 -2.73 -22.51 -46.50
C TYR A 113 -3.85 -23.33 -47.07
N ASP A 114 -4.96 -23.43 -46.33
CA ASP A 114 -6.22 -24.00 -46.80
C ASP A 114 -7.24 -22.89 -46.96
N GLY A 115 -7.61 -22.58 -48.21
CA GLY A 115 -8.57 -21.51 -48.53
C GLY A 115 -10.01 -21.84 -48.11
N ASN A 116 -10.39 -23.12 -48.02
CA ASN A 116 -11.74 -23.50 -47.58
C ASN A 116 -11.93 -23.31 -46.08
N THR A 117 -10.93 -23.67 -45.28
CA THR A 117 -10.95 -23.47 -43.82
C THR A 117 -10.38 -22.12 -43.40
N ARG A 118 -9.69 -21.42 -44.34
CA ARG A 118 -8.97 -20.15 -44.09
C ARG A 118 -7.90 -20.22 -42.99
N LEU A 119 -7.35 -21.42 -42.80
CA LEU A 119 -6.31 -21.68 -41.82
C LEU A 119 -4.92 -21.56 -42.45
N LEU A 120 -4.07 -20.71 -41.84
CA LEU A 120 -2.66 -20.61 -42.15
C LEU A 120 -1.85 -21.39 -41.12
N ARG A 121 -0.81 -22.09 -41.57
CA ARG A 121 0.24 -22.70 -40.71
C ARG A 121 1.59 -22.28 -41.26
N VAL A 122 2.31 -21.43 -40.49
CA VAL A 122 3.63 -20.92 -40.84
C VAL A 122 4.65 -21.61 -39.97
N MET A 123 5.74 -22.05 -40.56
CA MET A 123 6.79 -22.81 -39.87
C MET A 123 8.16 -22.28 -40.22
N ASP A 124 9.05 -22.48 -39.28
CA ASP A 124 10.46 -22.18 -39.31
C ASP A 124 10.75 -20.65 -39.47
N ASN A 125 11.46 -20.09 -38.50
CA ASN A 125 11.82 -18.66 -38.43
C ASN A 125 10.59 -17.73 -38.54
N VAL A 126 9.50 -18.09 -37.87
CA VAL A 126 8.27 -17.32 -37.95
C VAL A 126 8.40 -15.99 -37.23
N ARG A 127 8.05 -14.91 -37.95
CA ARG A 127 8.02 -13.54 -37.44
C ARG A 127 6.70 -12.87 -37.86
N LEU A 128 5.87 -12.55 -36.86
CA LEU A 128 4.64 -11.80 -37.05
C LEU A 128 4.83 -10.37 -36.55
N GLU A 129 4.62 -9.40 -37.40
CA GLU A 129 4.68 -7.98 -37.09
C GLU A 129 3.27 -7.38 -37.12
N ASN A 130 2.89 -6.69 -36.07
CA ASN A 130 1.64 -5.95 -35.98
C ASN A 130 1.90 -4.59 -35.33
N ARG A 131 2.06 -3.55 -36.13
CA ARG A 131 2.39 -2.17 -35.69
C ARG A 131 3.64 -2.13 -34.79
N THR A 132 3.45 -2.12 -33.46
CA THR A 132 4.51 -1.99 -32.47
C THR A 132 4.99 -3.33 -31.91
N MET A 133 4.25 -4.43 -32.17
CA MET A 133 4.55 -5.74 -31.62
C MET A 133 5.15 -6.69 -32.64
N VAL A 134 6.12 -7.49 -32.20
CA VAL A 134 6.75 -8.54 -33.00
C VAL A 134 6.70 -9.85 -32.23
N LEU A 135 6.04 -10.86 -32.80
CA LEU A 135 6.09 -12.24 -32.29
C LEU A 135 7.13 -13.05 -33.06
N LEU A 136 8.02 -13.72 -32.36
CA LEU A 136 8.99 -14.67 -32.87
C LEU A 136 8.64 -16.06 -32.34
N THR A 137 8.51 -17.06 -33.21
CA THR A 137 8.26 -18.45 -32.86
C THR A 137 8.71 -19.37 -34.00
N ASP A 138 8.76 -20.70 -33.75
CA ASP A 138 9.05 -21.65 -34.81
C ASP A 138 7.80 -22.10 -35.57
N ARG A 139 6.62 -22.03 -34.92
CA ARG A 139 5.36 -22.45 -35.56
C ARG A 139 4.22 -21.54 -35.12
N LEU A 140 3.49 -21.01 -36.11
CA LEU A 140 2.31 -20.18 -35.90
C LEU A 140 1.15 -20.73 -36.72
N ASN A 141 0.02 -20.93 -36.06
CA ASN A 141 -1.26 -21.14 -36.72
C ASN A 141 -2.10 -19.87 -36.60
N TYR A 142 -2.84 -19.56 -37.68
CA TYR A 142 -3.77 -18.42 -37.68
C TYR A 142 -5.06 -18.78 -38.44
N ASP A 143 -6.18 -18.70 -37.74
CA ASP A 143 -7.51 -18.92 -38.31
C ASP A 143 -8.15 -17.55 -38.63
N ARG A 144 -8.33 -17.28 -39.93
CA ARG A 144 -8.90 -16.03 -40.39
C ARG A 144 -10.42 -15.92 -40.19
N ASN A 145 -11.12 -17.02 -39.90
CA ASN A 145 -12.56 -16.95 -39.62
C ASN A 145 -12.83 -16.45 -38.21
N THR A 146 -11.93 -16.77 -37.28
CA THR A 146 -12.02 -16.38 -35.85
C THR A 146 -11.08 -15.26 -35.48
N ASP A 147 -10.16 -14.89 -36.38
CA ASP A 147 -9.08 -13.94 -36.16
C ASP A 147 -8.16 -14.32 -34.97
N LEU A 148 -8.01 -15.65 -34.78
CA LEU A 148 -7.27 -16.25 -33.68
C LEU A 148 -5.93 -16.82 -34.18
N GLY A 149 -4.84 -16.37 -33.57
CA GLY A 149 -3.50 -16.92 -33.78
C GLY A 149 -3.00 -17.66 -32.54
N TRP A 150 -2.24 -18.76 -32.74
CA TRP A 150 -1.63 -19.49 -31.62
C TRP A 150 -0.33 -20.19 -32.01
N PHE A 151 0.57 -20.30 -31.03
CA PHE A 151 1.81 -21.08 -31.09
C PHE A 151 1.89 -22.02 -29.86
N PHE A 152 2.73 -23.07 -29.94
CA PHE A 152 2.83 -24.10 -28.89
C PHE A 152 4.23 -24.73 -28.74
N ASP A 153 5.22 -24.19 -29.39
CA ASP A 153 6.63 -24.67 -29.32
C ASP A 153 7.57 -23.56 -28.80
N GLY A 154 7.06 -22.70 -27.94
CA GLY A 154 7.76 -21.51 -27.48
C GLY A 154 7.59 -20.30 -28.37
N GLY A 155 7.49 -19.13 -27.77
CA GLY A 155 7.39 -17.85 -28.46
C GLY A 155 7.90 -16.69 -27.63
N THR A 156 8.41 -15.69 -28.33
CA THR A 156 8.84 -14.40 -27.74
C THR A 156 8.05 -13.29 -28.39
N LEU A 157 7.28 -12.57 -27.58
CA LEU A 157 6.59 -11.35 -27.99
C LEU A 157 7.39 -10.15 -27.54
N LEU A 158 7.79 -9.33 -28.50
CA LEU A 158 8.51 -8.08 -28.28
C LEU A 158 7.52 -6.93 -28.45
N ASP A 159 7.43 -6.05 -27.49
CA ASP A 159 6.75 -4.76 -27.55
C ASP A 159 7.78 -3.65 -27.41
N GLU A 160 7.41 -2.36 -27.52
CA GLU A 160 8.34 -1.22 -27.50
C GLU A 160 9.28 -1.23 -26.28
N GLU A 161 8.80 -1.62 -25.11
CA GLU A 161 9.56 -1.58 -23.86
C GLU A 161 9.58 -2.93 -23.11
N SER A 162 8.89 -3.97 -23.60
CA SER A 162 8.77 -5.23 -22.87
C SER A 162 8.96 -6.47 -23.74
N THR A 163 9.41 -7.54 -23.10
CA THR A 163 9.59 -8.85 -23.72
C THR A 163 8.77 -9.89 -22.94
N LEU A 164 7.87 -10.60 -23.63
CA LEU A 164 7.13 -11.70 -23.06
C LEU A 164 7.58 -13.02 -23.67
N ILE A 165 7.87 -14.01 -22.84
CA ILE A 165 8.27 -15.37 -23.23
C ILE A 165 7.27 -16.37 -22.64
N SER A 166 6.88 -17.38 -23.42
CA SER A 166 6.04 -18.50 -22.97
C SER A 166 6.16 -19.69 -23.90
N GLU A 167 5.83 -20.90 -23.44
CA GLU A 167 5.78 -22.09 -24.28
C GLU A 167 4.55 -22.09 -25.20
N TYR A 168 3.39 -21.68 -24.69
CA TYR A 168 2.14 -21.53 -25.43
C TYR A 168 1.69 -20.09 -25.43
N GLY A 169 1.18 -19.63 -26.58
CA GLY A 169 0.50 -18.33 -26.69
C GLY A 169 -0.64 -18.36 -27.67
N GLN A 170 -1.69 -17.66 -27.33
CA GLN A 170 -2.88 -17.45 -28.16
C GLN A 170 -3.22 -15.95 -28.15
N PHE A 171 -3.53 -15.39 -29.30
CA PHE A 171 -3.94 -13.99 -29.40
C PHE A 171 -5.14 -13.84 -30.32
N ASP A 172 -6.08 -13.00 -29.93
CA ASP A 172 -7.25 -12.60 -30.67
C ASP A 172 -7.07 -11.17 -31.17
N THR A 173 -6.98 -11.03 -32.49
CA THR A 173 -6.69 -9.73 -33.12
C THR A 173 -7.87 -8.76 -33.06
N ASN A 174 -9.12 -9.24 -32.79
CA ASN A 174 -10.33 -8.42 -32.66
C ASN A 174 -10.44 -7.85 -31.23
N THR A 175 -10.35 -8.72 -30.22
CA THR A 175 -10.53 -8.33 -28.82
C THR A 175 -9.26 -7.77 -28.19
N LYS A 176 -8.11 -7.94 -28.85
CA LYS A 176 -6.77 -7.58 -28.31
C LYS A 176 -6.40 -8.33 -27.03
N MET A 177 -7.09 -9.45 -26.79
CA MET A 177 -6.79 -10.33 -25.66
C MET A 177 -5.84 -11.44 -26.08
N SER A 178 -4.82 -11.63 -25.27
CA SER A 178 -3.86 -12.73 -25.44
C SER A 178 -3.86 -13.59 -24.18
N VAL A 179 -3.60 -14.88 -24.37
CA VAL A 179 -3.41 -15.85 -23.29
C VAL A 179 -2.06 -16.52 -23.49
N PHE A 180 -1.22 -16.49 -22.49
CA PHE A 180 0.09 -17.13 -22.48
C PHE A 180 0.13 -18.16 -21.36
N MET A 181 0.73 -19.31 -21.60
CA MET A 181 0.78 -20.42 -20.66
C MET A 181 2.15 -21.08 -20.66
N ASP A 182 2.42 -21.79 -19.58
CA ASP A 182 3.62 -22.60 -19.38
C ASP A 182 4.91 -21.75 -19.36
N GLY A 183 5.33 -21.40 -18.14
CA GLY A 183 6.58 -20.66 -17.91
C GLY A 183 6.57 -19.21 -18.41
N VAL A 184 5.48 -18.48 -18.19
CA VAL A 184 5.36 -17.10 -18.67
C VAL A 184 6.29 -16.17 -17.90
N SER A 185 7.15 -15.43 -18.63
CA SER A 185 7.95 -14.31 -18.14
C SER A 185 7.64 -13.07 -18.96
N LEU A 186 7.26 -11.99 -18.30
CA LEU A 186 7.07 -10.68 -18.90
C LEU A 186 8.07 -9.71 -18.26
N ASP A 187 9.09 -9.32 -19.04
CA ASP A 187 10.18 -8.45 -18.63
C ASP A 187 9.97 -7.05 -19.20
N GLY A 188 9.75 -6.08 -18.33
CA GLY A 188 9.69 -4.65 -18.65
C GLY A 188 10.97 -3.93 -18.22
N PRO A 189 11.05 -2.59 -18.42
CA PRO A 189 12.25 -1.80 -18.11
C PRO A 189 12.68 -1.85 -16.65
N ASP A 190 11.73 -1.99 -15.73
CA ASP A 190 11.92 -1.87 -14.28
C ASP A 190 11.11 -2.91 -13.48
N TYR A 191 10.64 -3.98 -14.14
CA TYR A 191 9.96 -5.10 -13.50
C TYR A 191 10.10 -6.39 -14.32
N THR A 192 10.00 -7.52 -13.61
CA THR A 192 9.81 -8.84 -14.19
C THR A 192 8.59 -9.48 -13.55
N LEU A 193 7.62 -9.92 -14.36
CA LEU A 193 6.45 -10.68 -13.94
C LEU A 193 6.59 -12.13 -14.38
N THR A 194 6.53 -13.06 -13.46
CA THR A 194 6.55 -14.51 -13.74
C THR A 194 5.28 -15.17 -13.25
N THR A 195 4.70 -16.05 -14.06
CA THR A 195 3.47 -16.78 -13.74
C THR A 195 3.36 -18.04 -14.62
N ASP A 196 2.45 -18.95 -14.30
CA ASP A 196 2.12 -20.08 -15.16
C ASP A 196 1.21 -19.67 -16.31
N THR A 197 0.18 -18.87 -16.02
CA THR A 197 -0.80 -18.42 -17.01
C THR A 197 -1.02 -16.92 -16.90
N LEU A 198 -0.92 -16.22 -18.03
CA LEU A 198 -1.13 -14.78 -18.14
C LEU A 198 -2.20 -14.47 -19.19
N HIS A 199 -3.23 -13.76 -18.80
CA HIS A 199 -4.15 -13.09 -19.73
C HIS A 199 -3.69 -11.64 -19.88
N TYR A 200 -3.44 -11.20 -21.11
CA TYR A 200 -2.89 -9.88 -21.38
C TYR A 200 -3.74 -9.12 -22.42
N ASN A 201 -4.14 -7.91 -22.08
CA ASN A 201 -4.78 -7.01 -23.03
C ASN A 201 -3.73 -6.03 -23.56
N THR A 202 -3.39 -6.14 -24.82
CA THR A 202 -2.32 -5.38 -25.45
C THR A 202 -2.64 -3.89 -25.62
N ASP A 203 -3.90 -3.53 -25.92
CA ASP A 203 -4.31 -2.13 -26.07
C ASP A 203 -4.37 -1.36 -24.75
N ARG A 204 -4.63 -2.06 -23.63
CA ARG A 204 -4.77 -1.46 -22.31
C ARG A 204 -3.53 -1.65 -21.45
N HIS A 205 -2.54 -2.33 -21.94
CA HIS A 205 -1.33 -2.73 -21.21
C HIS A 205 -1.65 -3.41 -19.87
N MET A 206 -2.69 -4.28 -19.86
CA MET A 206 -3.25 -4.87 -18.63
C MET A 206 -3.00 -6.37 -18.58
N ALA A 207 -2.20 -6.80 -17.61
CA ALA A 207 -2.00 -8.18 -17.23
C ALA A 207 -3.06 -8.60 -16.19
N PHE A 208 -3.79 -9.67 -16.46
CA PHE A 208 -4.74 -10.29 -15.53
C PHE A 208 -4.10 -11.55 -14.96
N LEU A 209 -3.96 -11.57 -13.65
CA LEU A 209 -3.30 -12.62 -12.90
C LEU A 209 -4.39 -13.56 -12.35
N ASN A 210 -4.48 -14.77 -12.88
CA ASN A 210 -5.44 -15.79 -12.48
C ASN A 210 -4.75 -17.08 -12.02
N SER A 211 -3.44 -17.05 -11.86
CA SER A 211 -2.57 -18.10 -11.32
C SER A 211 -1.50 -17.47 -10.44
N PRO A 212 -0.78 -18.26 -9.60
CA PRO A 212 0.31 -17.73 -8.80
C PRO A 212 1.30 -16.94 -9.64
N ALA A 213 1.49 -15.68 -9.27
CA ALA A 213 2.33 -14.73 -9.98
C ALA A 213 3.30 -14.03 -9.01
N LYS A 214 4.50 -13.78 -9.50
CA LYS A 214 5.52 -13.00 -8.81
C LYS A 214 5.90 -11.83 -9.69
N ILE A 215 5.82 -10.60 -9.14
CA ILE A 215 6.29 -9.38 -9.79
C ILE A 215 7.47 -8.87 -8.97
N VAL A 216 8.61 -8.72 -9.62
CA VAL A 216 9.84 -8.20 -9.01
C VAL A 216 10.15 -6.86 -9.66
N SER A 217 10.33 -5.83 -8.85
CA SER A 217 10.79 -4.51 -9.27
C SER A 217 11.99 -4.08 -8.41
N ASP A 218 12.60 -2.95 -8.71
CA ASP A 218 13.74 -2.44 -7.95
C ASP A 218 13.40 -2.24 -6.47
N ASP A 219 12.17 -1.80 -6.19
CA ASP A 219 11.75 -1.44 -4.83
C ASP A 219 10.99 -2.57 -4.12
N ASN A 220 10.26 -3.42 -4.86
CA ASN A 220 9.29 -4.35 -4.25
C ASN A 220 9.23 -5.71 -4.95
N VAL A 221 8.89 -6.72 -4.15
CA VAL A 221 8.50 -8.06 -4.61
C VAL A 221 7.04 -8.28 -4.25
N ILE A 222 6.19 -8.54 -5.24
CA ILE A 222 4.76 -8.83 -5.07
C ILE A 222 4.51 -10.30 -5.36
N ASN A 223 3.86 -10.99 -4.44
CA ASN A 223 3.36 -12.35 -4.64
C ASN A 223 1.83 -12.32 -4.52
N THR A 224 1.15 -12.80 -5.54
CA THR A 224 -0.31 -12.82 -5.64
C THR A 224 -0.77 -14.02 -6.48
N SER A 225 -2.02 -14.44 -6.39
CA SER A 225 -2.60 -15.43 -7.29
C SER A 225 -3.84 -14.91 -8.01
N HIS A 226 -4.32 -13.74 -7.63
CA HIS A 226 -5.47 -13.12 -8.30
C HIS A 226 -5.37 -11.61 -8.30
N GLY A 227 -5.50 -11.00 -9.49
CA GLY A 227 -5.41 -9.56 -9.60
C GLY A 227 -5.19 -9.06 -11.02
N ARG A 228 -4.77 -7.82 -11.11
CA ARG A 228 -4.40 -7.18 -12.38
C ARG A 228 -3.23 -6.22 -12.16
N PHE A 229 -2.36 -6.18 -13.14
CA PHE A 229 -1.19 -5.31 -13.18
C PHE A 229 -1.19 -4.52 -14.50
N ASN A 230 -1.09 -3.22 -14.42
CA ASN A 230 -0.91 -2.38 -15.60
C ASN A 230 0.57 -2.20 -15.87
N THR A 231 1.04 -2.65 -17.04
CA THR A 231 2.46 -2.67 -17.39
C THR A 231 3.00 -1.29 -17.81
N GLU A 232 2.13 -0.36 -18.16
CA GLU A 232 2.48 1.03 -18.51
C GLU A 232 2.59 1.90 -17.24
N THR A 233 1.52 1.97 -16.43
CA THR A 233 1.47 2.81 -15.21
C THR A 233 2.12 2.13 -14.00
N LYS A 234 2.49 0.85 -14.08
CA LYS A 234 3.04 0.03 -12.98
C LYS A 234 2.11 -0.03 -11.77
N SER A 235 0.81 0.13 -11.99
CA SER A 235 -0.20 0.04 -10.94
C SER A 235 -0.79 -1.37 -10.86
N ALA A 236 -1.12 -1.80 -9.64
CA ALA A 236 -1.65 -3.13 -9.37
C ALA A 236 -2.92 -3.08 -8.52
N VAL A 237 -3.82 -4.01 -8.77
CA VAL A 237 -4.93 -4.34 -7.90
C VAL A 237 -4.88 -5.83 -7.62
N LEU A 238 -4.55 -6.20 -6.39
CA LEU A 238 -4.40 -7.56 -5.91
C LEU A 238 -5.66 -7.91 -5.13
N LEU A 239 -6.28 -9.06 -5.43
CA LEU A 239 -7.64 -9.40 -4.97
C LEU A 239 -7.69 -10.66 -4.11
N ASP A 240 -6.55 -11.11 -3.61
CA ASP A 240 -6.40 -12.24 -2.69
C ASP A 240 -5.43 -11.87 -1.57
N ARG A 241 -5.15 -12.82 -0.66
CA ARG A 241 -4.18 -12.63 0.42
C ARG A 241 -2.76 -12.45 -0.14
N SER A 242 -2.55 -11.30 -0.78
CA SER A 242 -1.29 -10.94 -1.43
C SER A 242 -0.22 -10.49 -0.44
N ILE A 243 1.02 -10.60 -0.88
CA ILE A 243 2.20 -10.17 -0.14
C ILE A 243 2.93 -9.13 -0.98
N VAL A 244 3.16 -7.97 -0.42
CA VAL A 244 4.06 -6.93 -0.97
C VAL A 244 5.22 -6.78 0.01
N GLU A 245 6.42 -7.05 -0.45
CA GLU A 245 7.64 -7.00 0.35
C GLU A 245 8.63 -6.02 -0.30
N HIS A 246 9.22 -5.14 0.51
CA HIS A 246 10.26 -4.25 0.02
C HIS A 246 11.52 -5.08 -0.33
N SER A 247 12.22 -4.71 -1.40
CA SER A 247 13.40 -5.47 -1.91
C SER A 247 14.52 -5.62 -0.87
N SER A 248 14.62 -4.70 0.11
CA SER A 248 15.55 -4.82 1.25
C SER A 248 15.12 -5.89 2.26
N GLY A 249 13.89 -6.42 2.22
CA GLY A 249 13.32 -7.31 3.22
C GLY A 249 12.98 -6.64 4.57
N GLU A 250 13.14 -5.32 4.68
CA GLU A 250 12.87 -4.60 5.94
C GLU A 250 11.36 -4.44 6.22
N ASN A 251 10.55 -4.31 5.17
CA ASN A 251 9.12 -4.07 5.27
C ASN A 251 8.33 -5.09 4.46
N ARG A 252 7.21 -5.52 5.01
CA ARG A 252 6.27 -6.44 4.36
C ARG A 252 4.85 -6.01 4.66
N MET A 253 3.98 -6.06 3.65
CA MET A 253 2.54 -5.82 3.79
C MET A 253 1.76 -7.03 3.27
N THR A 254 0.74 -7.45 4.01
CA THR A 254 -0.25 -8.44 3.59
C THR A 254 -1.65 -7.90 3.80
N GLY A 255 -2.61 -8.32 2.99
CA GLY A 255 -4.02 -7.94 3.10
C GLY A 255 -4.88 -8.78 2.17
N ASP A 256 -6.20 -8.80 2.37
CA ASP A 256 -7.12 -9.54 1.50
C ASP A 256 -7.29 -8.88 0.14
N SER A 257 -7.04 -7.58 0.08
CA SER A 257 -6.94 -6.84 -1.18
C SER A 257 -5.95 -5.69 -1.02
N ILE A 258 -5.08 -5.50 -2.02
CA ILE A 258 -4.09 -4.42 -2.03
C ILE A 258 -4.18 -3.67 -3.35
N ILE A 259 -4.29 -2.34 -3.28
CA ILE A 259 -4.23 -1.43 -4.42
C ILE A 259 -2.91 -0.66 -4.33
N TYR A 260 -2.13 -0.73 -5.38
CA TYR A 260 -0.89 0.01 -5.52
C TYR A 260 -0.92 0.88 -6.76
N ASP A 261 -0.60 2.16 -6.60
CA ASP A 261 -0.49 3.13 -7.69
C ASP A 261 0.85 3.86 -7.57
N ARG A 262 1.78 3.48 -8.44
CA ARG A 262 3.15 3.99 -8.43
C ARG A 262 3.22 5.49 -8.77
N ASP A 263 2.41 5.94 -9.71
CA ASP A 263 2.48 7.32 -10.21
C ASP A 263 2.19 8.36 -9.14
N ILE A 264 1.25 8.04 -8.26
CA ILE A 264 0.91 8.90 -7.12
C ILE A 264 1.54 8.45 -5.80
N GLY A 265 2.24 7.30 -5.81
CA GLY A 265 2.89 6.73 -4.62
C GLY A 265 1.90 6.25 -3.57
N ARG A 266 0.70 5.79 -3.99
CA ARG A 266 -0.39 5.36 -3.11
C ARG A 266 -0.43 3.85 -2.98
N MET A 267 -0.56 3.39 -1.74
CA MET A 267 -0.85 2.00 -1.41
C MET A 267 -2.05 1.95 -0.46
N GLU A 268 -3.01 1.11 -0.77
CA GLU A 268 -4.17 0.83 0.09
C GLU A 268 -4.30 -0.66 0.33
N GLY A 269 -4.52 -1.05 1.57
CA GLY A 269 -4.79 -2.41 1.97
C GLY A 269 -6.15 -2.53 2.63
N TYR A 270 -6.85 -3.61 2.34
CA TYR A 270 -8.19 -3.90 2.85
C TYR A 270 -8.25 -5.34 3.39
N GLY A 271 -8.97 -5.52 4.48
CA GLY A 271 -9.24 -6.81 5.12
C GLY A 271 -8.00 -7.40 5.79
N ASP A 272 -8.00 -7.47 7.11
CA ASP A 272 -6.94 -8.03 7.96
C ASP A 272 -5.53 -7.67 7.48
N VAL A 273 -5.30 -6.37 7.28
CA VAL A 273 -4.01 -5.86 6.81
C VAL A 273 -2.98 -5.95 7.91
N VAL A 274 -1.81 -6.50 7.57
CA VAL A 274 -0.64 -6.56 8.46
C VAL A 274 0.55 -5.92 7.76
N ILE A 275 1.18 -4.95 8.41
CA ILE A 275 2.45 -4.37 7.99
C ILE A 275 3.50 -4.76 9.02
N ASN A 276 4.53 -5.46 8.58
CA ASN A 276 5.69 -5.80 9.41
C ASN A 276 6.85 -4.86 9.05
N ASN A 277 7.40 -4.18 10.04
CA ASN A 277 8.68 -3.49 9.96
C ASN A 277 9.70 -4.26 10.80
N TYR A 278 10.47 -5.11 10.13
CA TYR A 278 11.45 -5.98 10.80
C TYR A 278 12.66 -5.24 11.34
N LYS A 279 12.98 -4.08 10.77
CA LYS A 279 14.08 -3.23 11.21
C LYS A 279 13.78 -2.59 12.56
N ASP A 280 12.62 -1.96 12.68
CA ASP A 280 12.21 -1.28 13.90
C ASP A 280 11.46 -2.22 14.86
N LYS A 281 11.22 -3.47 14.45
CA LYS A 281 10.49 -4.50 15.20
C LYS A 281 9.09 -4.03 15.61
N ILE A 282 8.36 -3.52 14.63
CA ILE A 282 6.99 -3.02 14.78
C ILE A 282 6.09 -3.72 13.78
N ASP A 283 4.99 -4.27 14.26
CA ASP A 283 3.89 -4.75 13.44
C ASP A 283 2.68 -3.82 13.58
N VAL A 284 2.03 -3.52 12.47
CA VAL A 284 0.83 -2.69 12.44
C VAL A 284 -0.30 -3.46 11.79
N HIS A 285 -1.43 -3.57 12.47
CA HIS A 285 -2.61 -4.30 12.02
C HIS A 285 -3.80 -3.35 11.85
N GLY A 286 -4.68 -3.64 10.90
CA GLY A 286 -5.94 -2.90 10.70
C GLY A 286 -6.82 -3.51 9.62
N GLU A 287 -8.11 -3.18 9.63
CA GLU A 287 -9.05 -3.58 8.56
C GLU A 287 -8.83 -2.75 7.28
N TYR A 288 -8.28 -1.54 7.42
CA TYR A 288 -7.93 -0.65 6.32
C TYR A 288 -6.64 0.09 6.62
N VAL A 289 -5.76 0.12 5.62
CA VAL A 289 -4.51 0.88 5.63
C VAL A 289 -4.41 1.71 4.36
N TYR A 290 -4.05 2.97 4.53
CA TYR A 290 -3.64 3.87 3.46
C TYR A 290 -2.20 4.31 3.72
N TYR A 291 -1.34 4.23 2.72
CA TYR A 291 0.03 4.75 2.76
C TYR A 291 0.31 5.58 1.52
N ASN A 292 0.95 6.71 1.70
CA ASN A 292 1.43 7.55 0.62
C ASN A 292 2.95 7.71 0.71
N GLN A 293 3.64 7.12 -0.24
CA GLN A 293 5.10 7.10 -0.30
C GLN A 293 5.70 8.50 -0.55
N LYS A 294 5.01 9.37 -1.30
CA LYS A 294 5.56 10.69 -1.66
C LYS A 294 5.70 11.65 -0.48
N ASN A 295 4.81 11.55 0.47
CA ASN A 295 4.81 12.40 1.68
C ASN A 295 5.03 11.60 2.96
N ASP A 296 5.36 10.32 2.86
CA ASP A 296 5.62 9.38 3.95
C ASP A 296 4.54 9.49 5.04
N SER A 297 3.27 9.35 4.63
CA SER A 297 2.12 9.42 5.52
C SER A 297 1.29 8.16 5.47
N ALA A 298 0.72 7.76 6.61
CA ALA A 298 -0.12 6.58 6.69
C ALA A 298 -1.36 6.82 7.56
N VAL A 299 -2.41 6.07 7.26
CA VAL A 299 -3.62 5.97 8.08
C VAL A 299 -3.94 4.49 8.25
N VAL A 300 -4.19 4.07 9.49
CA VAL A 300 -4.61 2.71 9.84
C VAL A 300 -5.86 2.80 10.67
N THR A 301 -6.91 2.08 10.29
CA THR A 301 -8.19 2.08 10.99
C THR A 301 -8.89 0.72 10.94
N GLY A 302 -9.93 0.55 11.75
CA GLY A 302 -10.62 -0.74 11.88
C GLY A 302 -9.80 -1.73 12.69
N LYS A 303 -10.01 -1.78 14.01
CA LYS A 303 -9.20 -2.55 14.96
C LYS A 303 -7.69 -2.27 14.85
N ALA A 304 -7.34 -1.00 14.64
CA ALA A 304 -5.96 -0.62 14.47
C ALA A 304 -5.12 -0.99 15.71
N LEU A 305 -4.07 -1.77 15.51
CA LEU A 305 -3.17 -2.27 16.55
C LEU A 305 -1.72 -2.06 16.11
N LEU A 306 -0.91 -1.54 17.00
CA LEU A 306 0.55 -1.48 16.88
C LEU A 306 1.14 -2.44 17.90
N ILE A 307 2.07 -3.28 17.47
CA ILE A 307 2.82 -4.21 18.33
C ILE A 307 4.30 -3.85 18.19
N GLU A 308 4.92 -3.43 19.28
CA GLU A 308 6.35 -3.18 19.38
C GLU A 308 7.00 -4.31 20.20
N TYR A 309 8.04 -4.95 19.66
CA TYR A 309 8.66 -6.16 20.25
C TYR A 309 10.20 -6.09 20.33
N SER A 310 10.77 -4.88 20.37
CA SER A 310 12.23 -4.70 20.46
C SER A 310 12.79 -5.04 21.84
N ALA A 311 11.99 -4.87 22.91
CA ALA A 311 12.43 -4.92 24.30
C ALA A 311 12.26 -6.29 24.98
N GLY A 312 11.96 -7.37 24.23
CA GLY A 312 11.80 -8.74 24.75
C GLY A 312 10.40 -9.07 25.25
N ASP A 313 9.61 -8.12 25.75
CA ASP A 313 8.17 -8.21 25.99
C ASP A 313 7.44 -7.24 25.06
N SER A 314 6.37 -7.71 24.43
CA SER A 314 5.67 -6.94 23.40
C SER A 314 4.75 -5.89 24.03
N LEU A 315 4.82 -4.66 23.51
CA LEU A 315 3.87 -3.59 23.79
C LEU A 315 2.77 -3.59 22.72
N PHE A 316 1.53 -3.84 23.13
CA PHE A 316 0.34 -3.77 22.30
C PHE A 316 -0.35 -2.43 22.50
N VAL A 317 -0.53 -1.66 21.42
CA VAL A 317 -1.19 -0.35 21.48
C VAL A 317 -2.35 -0.33 20.49
N HIS A 318 -3.56 -0.10 20.99
CA HIS A 318 -4.76 0.07 20.16
C HIS A 318 -5.25 1.52 20.19
N ALA A 319 -5.77 1.98 19.07
CA ALA A 319 -6.57 3.20 18.91
C ALA A 319 -7.65 2.98 17.84
N ASP A 320 -8.70 3.79 17.82
CA ASP A 320 -9.69 3.71 16.73
C ASP A 320 -9.03 4.01 15.36
N THR A 321 -8.02 4.90 15.35
CA THR A 321 -7.25 5.25 14.15
C THR A 321 -5.83 5.65 14.52
N PHE A 322 -4.84 5.14 13.80
CA PHE A 322 -3.48 5.68 13.79
C PHE A 322 -3.23 6.50 12.53
N ARG A 323 -2.45 7.58 12.68
CA ARG A 323 -1.93 8.37 11.57
C ARG A 323 -0.45 8.63 11.74
N LEU A 324 0.32 8.30 10.71
CA LEU A 324 1.70 8.73 10.55
C LEU A 324 1.73 10.01 9.71
N VAL A 325 2.41 11.02 10.18
CA VAL A 325 2.63 12.29 9.48
C VAL A 325 4.11 12.62 9.53
N THR A 326 4.72 12.83 8.37
CA THR A 326 6.12 13.20 8.24
C THR A 326 6.23 14.67 7.84
N PHE A 327 7.07 15.41 8.53
CA PHE A 327 7.36 16.82 8.27
C PHE A 327 8.73 16.93 7.64
N TYR A 328 8.78 17.68 6.54
CA TYR A 328 10.00 17.91 5.78
C TYR A 328 10.47 19.37 5.95
N ASN A 329 11.73 19.63 5.62
CA ASN A 329 12.27 20.98 5.48
C ASN A 329 11.57 21.72 4.30
N GLU A 330 11.86 23.01 4.14
CA GLU A 330 11.29 23.83 3.06
C GLU A 330 11.65 23.31 1.66
N ALA A 331 12.79 22.63 1.50
CA ALA A 331 13.21 22.03 0.23
C ALA A 331 12.48 20.70 -0.06
N GLY A 332 11.87 20.07 0.95
CA GLY A 332 11.16 18.79 0.82
C GLY A 332 12.05 17.56 0.72
N ASP A 333 13.35 17.68 1.00
CA ASP A 333 14.36 16.62 0.84
C ASP A 333 14.85 16.01 2.16
N THR A 334 14.63 16.69 3.28
CA THR A 334 15.10 16.26 4.60
C THR A 334 13.93 16.10 5.57
N VAL A 335 13.80 14.92 6.16
CA VAL A 335 12.82 14.66 7.23
C VAL A 335 13.25 15.40 8.49
N LEU A 336 12.39 16.30 8.97
CA LEU A 336 12.59 17.02 10.23
C LEU A 336 11.99 16.26 11.41
N GLU A 337 10.79 15.70 11.21
CA GLU A 337 10.03 15.07 12.27
C GLU A 337 9.06 14.04 11.68
N ARG A 338 8.86 12.94 12.40
CA ARG A 338 7.76 12.00 12.20
C ARG A 338 6.89 11.97 13.43
N GLN A 339 5.57 12.05 13.23
CA GLN A 339 4.60 11.92 14.30
C GLN A 339 3.67 10.73 14.05
N MET A 340 3.62 9.81 15.02
CA MET A 340 2.58 8.79 15.11
C MET A 340 1.48 9.29 16.04
N ARG A 341 0.27 9.44 15.53
CA ARG A 341 -0.89 9.94 16.27
C ARG A 341 -1.93 8.84 16.40
N GLY A 342 -2.31 8.50 17.63
CA GLY A 342 -3.44 7.60 17.94
C GLY A 342 -4.65 8.43 18.36
N PHE A 343 -5.79 8.21 17.69
CA PHE A 343 -7.04 8.95 17.94
C PHE A 343 -8.08 8.03 18.54
N ASN A 344 -8.68 8.48 19.60
CA ASN A 344 -9.77 7.89 20.33
C ASN A 344 -9.45 6.52 20.94
N LYS A 345 -9.85 6.35 22.19
CA LYS A 345 -9.82 5.09 22.94
C LYS A 345 -8.46 4.41 22.93
N VAL A 346 -7.39 5.18 23.07
CA VAL A 346 -6.04 4.61 23.17
C VAL A 346 -5.92 3.72 24.39
N ARG A 347 -5.45 2.49 24.18
CA ARG A 347 -5.15 1.52 25.22
C ARG A 347 -3.89 0.78 24.88
N ALA A 348 -3.06 0.61 25.88
CA ALA A 348 -1.82 -0.14 25.72
C ALA A 348 -1.67 -1.17 26.83
N PHE A 349 -1.09 -2.29 26.45
CA PHE A 349 -0.77 -3.40 27.35
C PHE A 349 0.65 -3.91 27.08
N ARG A 350 1.40 -3.99 28.14
CA ARG A 350 2.61 -4.79 28.32
C ARG A 350 2.53 -5.39 29.73
N THR A 351 3.17 -6.51 30.00
CA THR A 351 3.00 -7.21 31.30
C THR A 351 3.34 -6.34 32.51
N ASP A 352 4.32 -5.46 32.40
CA ASP A 352 4.76 -4.55 33.47
C ASP A 352 4.09 -3.17 33.44
N MET A 353 3.36 -2.81 32.36
CA MET A 353 2.78 -1.49 32.19
C MET A 353 1.51 -1.51 31.34
N GLN A 354 0.48 -0.82 31.78
CA GLN A 354 -0.76 -0.62 31.05
C GLN A 354 -1.12 0.86 31.00
N MET A 355 -1.78 1.28 29.92
CA MET A 355 -2.18 2.68 29.71
C MET A 355 -3.56 2.79 29.08
N VAL A 356 -4.26 3.84 29.46
CA VAL A 356 -5.52 4.26 28.83
C VAL A 356 -5.50 5.78 28.67
N ALA A 357 -5.85 6.25 27.46
CA ALA A 357 -5.97 7.67 27.15
C ALA A 357 -7.05 7.89 26.08
N ASP A 358 -7.48 9.12 25.87
CA ASP A 358 -8.33 9.43 24.73
C ASP A 358 -7.51 9.40 23.45
N SER A 359 -6.35 10.07 23.44
CA SER A 359 -5.47 10.15 22.28
C SER A 359 -3.99 10.19 22.69
N MET A 360 -3.13 9.87 21.73
CA MET A 360 -1.68 9.87 21.89
C MET A 360 -0.97 10.51 20.70
N VAL A 361 0.23 11.05 20.96
CA VAL A 361 1.16 11.50 19.93
C VAL A 361 2.57 11.07 20.33
N PHE A 362 3.20 10.26 19.51
CA PHE A 362 4.64 10.03 19.55
C PHE A 362 5.32 10.90 18.50
N THR A 363 6.41 11.57 18.86
CA THR A 363 7.20 12.39 17.96
C THR A 363 8.67 12.03 18.01
N THR A 364 9.34 12.04 16.84
CA THR A 364 10.78 11.81 16.74
C THR A 364 11.62 13.07 16.98
N ALA A 365 10.99 14.26 17.06
CA ALA A 365 11.71 15.53 17.27
C ALA A 365 12.46 15.56 18.60
N ASP A 366 11.85 15.05 19.65
CA ASP A 366 12.42 14.95 21.00
C ASP A 366 12.24 13.55 21.62
N SER A 367 11.90 12.57 20.80
CA SER A 367 11.63 11.19 21.20
C SER A 367 10.59 11.10 22.33
N SER A 368 9.50 11.87 22.24
CA SER A 368 8.48 11.91 23.27
C SER A 368 7.17 11.25 22.88
N LEU A 369 6.52 10.58 23.85
CA LEU A 369 5.17 10.07 23.78
C LEU A 369 4.27 10.89 24.71
N THR A 370 3.29 11.59 24.15
CA THR A 370 2.31 12.37 24.91
C THR A 370 0.95 11.67 24.88
N LEU A 371 0.38 11.49 26.08
CA LEU A 371 -0.99 11.00 26.31
C LEU A 371 -1.88 12.18 26.71
N TYR A 372 -3.05 12.28 26.11
CA TYR A 372 -3.97 13.41 26.27
C TYR A 372 -5.32 12.98 26.86
N HIS A 373 -6.00 13.95 27.51
CA HIS A 373 -7.35 13.86 28.04
C HIS A 373 -7.49 12.79 29.15
N ASP A 374 -6.98 13.15 30.32
CA ASP A 374 -7.06 12.37 31.54
C ASP A 374 -6.49 10.95 31.39
N PRO A 375 -5.23 10.81 30.94
CA PRO A 375 -4.57 9.51 30.83
C PRO A 375 -4.42 8.83 32.19
N ILE A 376 -4.44 7.50 32.14
CA ILE A 376 -4.19 6.64 33.30
C ILE A 376 -3.08 5.67 32.91
N MET A 377 -2.13 5.49 33.80
CA MET A 377 -1.07 4.48 33.67
C MET A 377 -1.05 3.61 34.90
N TRP A 378 -0.83 2.32 34.73
CA TRP A 378 -0.61 1.33 35.79
C TRP A 378 0.73 0.63 35.60
N SER A 379 1.36 0.32 36.71
CA SER A 379 2.53 -0.58 36.80
C SER A 379 2.43 -1.33 38.12
N GLU A 380 2.33 -2.65 38.07
CA GLU A 380 2.14 -3.51 39.24
C GLU A 380 0.92 -3.04 40.09
N ASP A 381 1.16 -2.64 41.36
CA ASP A 381 0.19 -2.12 42.30
C ASP A 381 0.08 -0.58 42.30
N GLN A 382 0.64 0.08 41.31
CA GLN A 382 0.73 1.53 41.20
C GLN A 382 -0.15 2.07 40.05
N GLN A 383 -0.67 3.27 40.26
CA GLN A 383 -1.47 3.99 39.27
C GLN A 383 -1.07 5.46 39.26
N VAL A 384 -0.94 6.02 38.05
CA VAL A 384 -0.65 7.44 37.84
C VAL A 384 -1.75 8.06 36.99
N LEU A 385 -2.21 9.23 37.39
CA LEU A 385 -3.27 10.03 36.74
C LEU A 385 -2.79 11.45 36.53
N GLY A 386 -3.32 12.12 35.50
CA GLY A 386 -3.10 13.54 35.24
C GLY A 386 -3.98 14.03 34.11
N GLU A 387 -3.98 15.31 33.81
CA GLU A 387 -4.67 15.88 32.62
C GLU A 387 -3.88 15.54 31.34
N LYS A 388 -2.55 15.38 31.46
CA LYS A 388 -1.63 14.98 30.40
C LYS A 388 -0.41 14.25 30.99
N ILE A 389 0.08 13.22 30.31
CA ILE A 389 1.33 12.53 30.64
C ILE A 389 2.25 12.56 29.43
N ILE A 390 3.51 12.92 29.63
CA ILE A 390 4.55 12.91 28.60
C ILE A 390 5.68 11.99 29.06
N PHE A 391 6.08 11.05 28.21
CA PHE A 391 7.26 10.23 28.39
C PHE A 391 8.34 10.72 27.43
N TYR A 392 9.54 10.97 27.91
CA TYR A 392 10.72 11.25 27.11
C TYR A 392 11.60 10.01 27.10
N MET A 393 11.95 9.57 25.90
CA MET A 393 12.71 8.33 25.72
C MET A 393 14.14 8.63 25.30
N ASN A 394 15.06 7.79 25.78
CA ASN A 394 16.44 7.75 25.33
C ASN A 394 16.69 6.36 24.75
N ASP A 395 16.99 6.29 23.45
CA ASP A 395 17.02 5.05 22.66
C ASP A 395 15.73 4.23 22.84
N SER A 396 15.75 3.14 23.58
CA SER A 396 14.60 2.24 23.76
C SER A 396 14.00 2.27 25.19
N THR A 397 14.45 3.19 26.05
CA THR A 397 14.01 3.26 27.44
C THR A 397 13.46 4.63 27.80
N ILE A 398 12.55 4.66 28.80
CA ILE A 398 12.07 5.92 29.35
C ILE A 398 13.21 6.55 30.15
N ASP A 399 13.55 7.80 29.82
CA ASP A 399 14.51 8.63 30.58
C ASP A 399 13.79 9.36 31.71
N TRP A 400 12.70 10.05 31.41
CA TRP A 400 11.86 10.69 32.41
C TRP A 400 10.41 10.83 31.93
N ALA A 401 9.49 10.96 32.87
CA ALA A 401 8.08 11.16 32.62
C ALA A 401 7.58 12.45 33.30
N HIS A 402 6.66 13.17 32.67
CA HIS A 402 6.05 14.39 33.18
C HIS A 402 4.53 14.26 33.22
N VAL A 403 3.97 14.24 34.41
CA VAL A 403 2.52 14.26 34.65
C VAL A 403 2.12 15.71 34.91
N ILE A 404 1.24 16.24 34.11
CA ILE A 404 0.85 17.64 34.10
C ILE A 404 -0.64 17.76 34.43
N GLY A 405 -0.97 18.67 35.32
CA GLY A 405 -2.35 18.98 35.74
C GLY A 405 -2.97 17.88 36.60
N GLN A 406 -3.33 18.21 37.83
CA GLN A 406 -3.98 17.28 38.76
C GLN A 406 -3.21 15.96 38.96
N ALA A 407 -1.86 16.03 38.94
CA ALA A 407 -1.02 14.85 39.04
C ALA A 407 -1.30 14.07 40.35
N LEU A 408 -1.59 12.79 40.19
CA LEU A 408 -1.87 11.89 41.31
C LEU A 408 -1.16 10.55 41.10
N PHE A 409 -0.34 10.18 42.05
CA PHE A 409 0.23 8.84 42.19
C PHE A 409 -0.52 8.11 43.31
N VAL A 410 -0.88 6.85 43.05
CA VAL A 410 -1.55 5.96 44.01
C VAL A 410 -0.84 4.62 43.99
N GLN A 411 -0.49 4.11 45.19
CA GLN A 411 -0.01 2.74 45.35
C GLN A 411 -0.94 2.00 46.33
N MET A 412 -1.40 0.83 45.91
CA MET A 412 -2.28 -0.02 46.71
C MET A 412 -1.41 -0.84 47.70
N ASN A 413 -1.63 -0.64 48.99
CA ASN A 413 -1.05 -1.52 50.03
C ASN A 413 -1.98 -2.70 50.33
N ASP A 414 -3.27 -2.40 50.45
CA ASP A 414 -4.37 -3.37 50.54
C ASP A 414 -5.69 -2.75 50.02
N SER A 415 -6.80 -3.43 50.17
CA SER A 415 -8.10 -3.00 49.64
C SER A 415 -8.65 -1.69 50.24
N LEU A 416 -8.10 -1.18 51.33
CA LEU A 416 -8.54 0.03 52.06
C LEU A 416 -7.44 1.09 52.14
N HIS A 417 -6.18 0.68 52.17
CA HIS A 417 -5.05 1.58 52.44
C HIS A 417 -4.21 1.80 51.19
N TYR A 418 -4.10 3.05 50.79
CA TYR A 418 -3.37 3.48 49.59
C TYR A 418 -2.37 4.57 49.97
N ASN A 419 -1.12 4.39 49.57
CA ASN A 419 -0.17 5.50 49.53
C ASN A 419 -0.56 6.43 48.39
N GLN A 420 -0.61 7.73 48.62
CA GLN A 420 -1.09 8.71 47.66
C GLN A 420 -0.18 9.94 47.71
N ILE A 421 0.17 10.45 46.54
CA ILE A 421 0.89 11.71 46.37
C ILE A 421 0.20 12.50 45.26
N GLY A 422 -0.32 13.68 45.63
CA GLY A 422 -0.95 14.59 44.69
C GLY A 422 -0.20 15.90 44.58
N GLY A 423 -0.16 16.48 43.41
CA GLY A 423 0.45 17.77 43.17
C GLY A 423 -0.07 18.38 41.86
N ARG A 424 0.37 19.60 41.54
CA ARG A 424 0.06 20.20 40.26
C ARG A 424 0.76 19.46 39.12
N GLU A 425 2.03 19.13 39.34
CA GLU A 425 2.90 18.43 38.41
C GLU A 425 3.77 17.39 39.12
N MET A 426 4.12 16.33 38.37
CA MET A 426 5.04 15.31 38.85
C MET A 426 6.04 14.95 37.74
N LYS A 427 7.32 14.88 38.09
CA LYS A 427 8.40 14.43 37.19
C LYS A 427 9.06 13.20 37.75
N ALA A 428 9.01 12.10 37.04
CA ALA A 428 9.66 10.84 37.43
C ALA A 428 10.86 10.59 36.50
N TYR A 429 12.00 10.30 37.07
CA TYR A 429 13.28 10.06 36.40
C TYR A 429 13.67 8.59 36.53
N PHE A 430 14.15 8.02 35.42
CA PHE A 430 14.47 6.61 35.32
C PHE A 430 15.96 6.41 35.06
N LYS A 431 16.51 5.31 35.53
CA LYS A 431 17.87 4.86 35.24
C LYS A 431 17.84 3.37 34.92
N GLY A 432 18.30 2.99 33.74
CA GLY A 432 18.28 1.59 33.30
C GLY A 432 16.90 0.95 33.30
N GLY A 433 15.83 1.75 33.00
CA GLY A 433 14.44 1.29 32.98
C GLY A 433 13.77 1.22 34.37
N GLU A 434 14.47 1.54 35.46
CA GLU A 434 13.88 1.59 36.79
C GLU A 434 13.75 3.04 37.29
N ILE A 435 12.68 3.32 38.05
CA ILE A 435 12.47 4.64 38.64
C ILE A 435 13.57 4.91 39.70
N ASP A 436 14.26 6.06 39.57
CA ASP A 436 15.31 6.52 40.48
C ASP A 436 14.77 7.60 41.43
N LYS A 437 13.98 8.53 40.90
CA LYS A 437 13.54 9.71 41.63
C LYS A 437 12.20 10.23 41.05
N ALA A 438 11.36 10.77 41.94
CA ALA A 438 10.17 11.53 41.53
C ALA A 438 10.13 12.87 42.29
N ASP A 439 9.97 13.98 41.52
CA ASP A 439 9.74 15.32 42.05
C ASP A 439 8.27 15.69 41.86
N VAL A 440 7.63 16.16 42.94
CA VAL A 440 6.24 16.62 42.92
C VAL A 440 6.19 18.06 43.37
N GLU A 441 5.48 18.90 42.61
CA GLU A 441 5.41 20.33 42.87
C GLU A 441 4.00 20.91 42.79
N GLY A 442 3.76 21.97 43.54
CA GLY A 442 2.52 22.76 43.50
C GLY A 442 1.43 22.21 44.43
N ASN A 443 1.38 22.70 45.66
CA ASN A 443 0.42 22.32 46.70
C ASN A 443 0.37 20.80 46.93
N VAL A 444 1.53 20.23 47.14
CA VAL A 444 1.69 18.79 47.34
C VAL A 444 0.92 18.32 48.57
N GLN A 445 0.15 17.28 48.38
CA GLN A 445 -0.56 16.53 49.43
C GLN A 445 -0.19 15.07 49.34
N ALA A 446 0.10 14.43 50.48
CA ALA A 446 0.44 13.02 50.51
C ALA A 446 -0.26 12.32 51.67
N VAL A 447 -0.65 11.07 51.42
CA VAL A 447 -1.06 10.10 52.46
C VAL A 447 -0.14 8.91 52.32
N PHE A 448 0.53 8.54 53.40
CA PHE A 448 1.51 7.47 53.41
C PHE A 448 1.37 6.59 54.65
N TYR A 449 1.41 5.28 54.46
CA TYR A 449 1.35 4.27 55.50
C TYR A 449 2.74 3.65 55.71
N PRO A 450 3.55 4.16 56.67
CA PRO A 450 4.84 3.57 56.96
C PRO A 450 4.70 2.17 57.54
N LEU A 451 5.60 1.28 57.13
CA LEU A 451 5.67 -0.11 57.57
C LEU A 451 6.76 -0.27 58.62
N ASP A 452 6.57 -1.17 59.57
CA ASP A 452 7.65 -1.62 60.47
C ASP A 452 8.52 -2.72 59.83
N GLY A 453 9.46 -3.26 60.60
CA GLY A 453 10.37 -4.32 60.16
C GLY A 453 9.65 -5.63 59.75
N ASP A 454 8.44 -5.85 60.24
CA ASP A 454 7.59 -7.01 59.96
C ASP A 454 6.55 -6.73 58.86
N SER A 455 6.67 -5.61 58.13
CA SER A 455 5.75 -5.14 57.09
C SER A 455 4.33 -4.81 57.59
N ALA A 456 4.16 -4.55 58.88
CA ALA A 456 2.90 -4.08 59.46
C ALA A 456 2.80 -2.55 59.40
N MET A 457 1.61 -2.02 59.05
CA MET A 457 1.38 -0.58 59.06
C MET A 457 1.34 -0.03 60.47
N ILE A 458 2.22 0.91 60.78
CA ILE A 458 2.33 1.51 62.13
C ILE A 458 1.42 2.73 62.30
N GLY A 459 0.87 3.26 61.23
CA GLY A 459 0.01 4.44 61.26
C GLY A 459 -0.16 5.04 59.89
N MET A 460 -0.83 6.18 59.84
CA MET A 460 -1.04 6.97 58.63
C MET A 460 -0.38 8.35 58.80
N ASN A 461 0.49 8.71 57.86
CA ASN A 461 1.06 10.05 57.79
C ASN A 461 0.30 10.85 56.72
N THR A 462 -0.17 12.05 57.04
CA THR A 462 -0.66 13.04 56.08
C THR A 462 0.33 14.19 56.02
N THR A 463 0.71 14.59 54.83
CA THR A 463 1.69 15.65 54.59
C THR A 463 1.18 16.64 53.57
N GLU A 464 1.41 17.92 53.84
CA GLU A 464 1.20 19.04 52.91
C GLU A 464 2.51 19.82 52.77
N ALA A 465 2.82 20.22 51.52
CA ALA A 465 4.06 20.96 51.24
C ALA A 465 3.97 21.70 49.88
N SER A 466 4.95 22.57 49.62
CA SER A 466 5.12 23.13 48.30
C SER A 466 5.79 22.16 47.33
N PHE A 467 6.74 21.34 47.84
CA PHE A 467 7.53 20.41 47.05
C PHE A 467 7.76 19.11 47.84
N LEU A 468 7.80 18.00 47.12
CA LEU A 468 8.12 16.69 47.65
C LEU A 468 9.01 15.95 46.65
N THR A 469 10.09 15.33 47.12
CA THR A 469 10.96 14.46 46.34
C THR A 469 10.96 13.07 46.95
N VAL A 470 10.73 12.05 46.13
CA VAL A 470 10.86 10.64 46.49
C VAL A 470 12.08 10.06 45.80
N TYR A 471 12.93 9.40 46.53
CA TYR A 471 14.05 8.61 46.00
C TYR A 471 13.72 7.14 46.11
N PHE A 472 14.02 6.40 45.07
CA PHE A 472 13.75 4.97 44.99
C PHE A 472 15.06 4.18 45.01
N LYS A 473 15.01 2.95 45.52
CA LYS A 473 16.09 1.98 45.44
C LYS A 473 15.47 0.59 45.29
N MET A 474 15.87 -0.16 44.25
CA MET A 474 15.27 -1.46 43.96
C MET A 474 13.72 -1.39 43.90
N ARG A 475 13.20 -0.40 43.20
CA ARG A 475 11.75 -0.10 43.04
C ARG A 475 10.98 0.24 44.31
N ALA A 476 11.65 0.24 45.49
CA ALA A 476 11.04 0.61 46.76
C ALA A 476 11.37 2.06 47.14
N VAL A 477 10.45 2.73 47.85
CA VAL A 477 10.69 4.05 48.40
C VAL A 477 11.84 3.97 49.41
N ASN A 478 12.95 4.65 49.12
CA ASN A 478 14.14 4.71 49.98
C ASN A 478 14.15 5.95 50.89
N GLN A 479 13.75 7.10 50.34
CA GLN A 479 13.75 8.36 51.07
C GLN A 479 12.67 9.30 50.51
N ILE A 480 11.99 10.02 51.39
CA ILE A 480 11.06 11.10 51.06
C ILE A 480 11.61 12.38 51.69
N VAL A 481 11.75 13.42 50.87
CA VAL A 481 12.17 14.75 51.31
C VAL A 481 11.05 15.74 51.04
N VAL A 482 10.59 16.44 52.04
CA VAL A 482 9.49 17.41 51.97
C VAL A 482 10.07 18.77 52.34
N TYR A 483 9.79 19.79 51.54
CA TYR A 483 10.35 21.12 51.79
C TYR A 483 9.40 22.24 51.31
N ASN A 484 9.62 23.42 51.90
CA ASN A 484 8.82 24.63 51.76
C ASN A 484 7.39 24.48 52.24
N HIS A 485 7.07 25.16 53.33
CA HIS A 485 5.75 25.16 53.99
C HIS A 485 5.23 23.75 54.33
N SER A 486 6.13 22.88 54.74
CA SER A 486 5.78 21.51 55.08
C SER A 486 5.04 21.40 56.41
N ASN A 487 3.95 20.67 56.41
CA ASN A 487 3.18 20.27 57.59
C ASN A 487 2.84 18.79 57.48
N GLY A 488 3.05 18.03 58.57
CA GLY A 488 2.78 16.60 58.59
C GLY A 488 2.17 16.17 59.90
N VAL A 489 1.23 15.24 59.85
CA VAL A 489 0.56 14.66 61.02
C VAL A 489 0.60 13.14 60.92
N MET A 490 1.04 12.48 62.00
CA MET A 490 1.03 11.03 62.13
C MET A 490 -0.14 10.57 62.98
N TYR A 491 -0.98 9.70 62.44
CA TYR A 491 -2.13 9.09 63.09
C TYR A 491 -1.82 7.61 63.39
N PRO A 492 -1.87 7.15 64.63
CA PRO A 492 -1.85 5.71 64.91
C PRO A 492 -3.00 5.00 64.23
N MET A 493 -2.84 3.74 63.81
CA MET A 493 -3.86 2.99 63.04
C MET A 493 -5.26 3.03 63.71
N GLU A 494 -5.33 2.92 65.03
CA GLU A 494 -6.58 2.92 65.79
C GLU A 494 -7.29 4.30 65.82
N LYS A 495 -6.65 5.37 65.42
CA LYS A 495 -7.15 6.77 65.50
C LYS A 495 -7.28 7.43 64.09
N ILE A 496 -7.26 6.66 63.05
CA ILE A 496 -7.41 7.17 61.69
C ILE A 496 -8.88 7.58 61.46
N ASP A 497 -9.09 8.81 61.01
CA ASP A 497 -10.37 9.29 60.51
C ASP A 497 -10.49 8.89 59.04
N GLU A 498 -11.49 8.08 58.68
CA GLU A 498 -11.73 7.61 57.34
C GLU A 498 -11.78 8.73 56.30
N LYS A 499 -12.22 9.94 56.68
CA LYS A 499 -12.30 11.11 55.81
C LYS A 499 -10.91 11.64 55.41
N LYS A 500 -9.87 11.26 56.15
CA LYS A 500 -8.48 11.67 55.90
C LYS A 500 -7.65 10.61 55.17
N MET A 501 -8.20 9.42 54.96
CA MET A 501 -7.53 8.32 54.30
C MET A 501 -7.30 8.58 52.81
N TYR A 502 -8.08 9.47 52.20
CA TYR A 502 -8.07 9.71 50.78
C TYR A 502 -7.92 11.20 50.46
N LEU A 503 -7.06 11.49 49.49
CA LEU A 503 -6.93 12.84 48.92
C LEU A 503 -8.22 13.25 48.19
N PRO A 504 -8.52 14.56 48.07
CA PRO A 504 -9.76 15.01 47.39
C PRO A 504 -9.94 14.52 45.97
N ASN A 505 -8.83 14.30 45.25
CA ASN A 505 -8.80 13.77 43.88
C ASN A 505 -8.48 12.27 43.83
N PHE A 506 -8.52 11.56 44.97
CA PHE A 506 -8.27 10.13 44.99
C PHE A 506 -9.21 9.35 44.06
N GLN A 507 -8.64 8.50 43.23
CA GLN A 507 -9.34 7.54 42.39
C GLN A 507 -8.44 6.30 42.20
N TRP A 508 -9.06 5.12 42.31
CA TRP A 508 -8.44 3.85 41.92
C TRP A 508 -9.30 3.24 40.81
N LEU A 509 -8.76 3.16 39.57
CA LEU A 509 -9.53 2.91 38.35
C LEU A 509 -9.21 1.55 37.72
N GLU A 510 -8.98 0.53 38.54
CA GLU A 510 -8.61 -0.83 38.11
C GLU A 510 -9.54 -1.41 37.03
N ARG A 511 -10.84 -1.08 37.07
CA ARG A 511 -11.80 -1.53 36.06
C ARG A 511 -11.41 -1.13 34.62
N MET A 512 -10.68 -0.05 34.47
CA MET A 512 -10.30 0.45 33.14
C MET A 512 -8.98 -0.13 32.65
N ARG A 513 -8.24 -0.79 33.52
CA ARG A 513 -6.92 -1.36 33.24
C ARG A 513 -7.04 -2.49 32.21
N PRO A 514 -6.31 -2.48 31.10
CA PRO A 514 -6.19 -3.62 30.21
C PRO A 514 -5.50 -4.79 30.92
N ILE A 515 -6.06 -5.99 30.80
CA ILE A 515 -5.57 -7.18 31.51
C ILE A 515 -4.71 -8.09 30.65
N ASP A 516 -4.84 -8.01 29.33
CA ASP A 516 -4.06 -8.77 28.36
C ASP A 516 -3.99 -8.03 27.00
N ALA A 517 -3.30 -8.64 26.04
CA ALA A 517 -3.11 -8.11 24.68
C ALA A 517 -4.42 -7.97 23.90
N GLU A 518 -5.41 -8.84 24.13
CA GLU A 518 -6.70 -8.78 23.43
C GLU A 518 -7.62 -7.74 24.05
N ASP A 519 -7.48 -7.51 25.35
CA ASP A 519 -8.28 -6.57 26.11
C ASP A 519 -8.09 -5.12 25.67
N VAL A 520 -7.01 -4.80 24.95
CA VAL A 520 -6.80 -3.46 24.36
C VAL A 520 -7.90 -3.07 23.36
N PHE A 521 -8.67 -4.02 22.80
CA PHE A 521 -9.78 -3.72 21.90
C PHE A 521 -11.09 -3.38 22.65
N TYR A 522 -11.19 -3.64 23.95
CA TYR A 522 -12.43 -3.46 24.70
C TYR A 522 -12.45 -2.13 25.48
N TRP A 523 -13.10 -1.11 24.91
CA TRP A 523 -13.29 0.17 25.57
C TRP A 523 -14.41 0.10 26.61
N ARG A 524 -14.04 0.19 27.90
CA ARG A 524 -15.00 0.14 29.01
C ARG A 524 -15.71 1.47 29.28
N GLY A 525 -15.24 2.55 28.64
CA GLY A 525 -15.75 3.92 28.86
C GLY A 525 -15.51 4.41 30.28
N LYS A 526 -15.30 5.70 30.46
CA LYS A 526 -15.25 6.34 31.78
C LYS A 526 -16.69 6.63 32.22
N LYS A 527 -17.10 6.10 33.37
CA LYS A 527 -18.33 6.51 34.02
C LYS A 527 -18.16 7.94 34.56
N VAL A 528 -19.27 8.61 34.93
CA VAL A 528 -19.22 9.99 35.49
C VAL A 528 -18.32 10.07 36.72
N GLU A 529 -18.40 9.08 37.60
CA GLU A 529 -17.57 8.96 38.79
C GLU A 529 -16.09 8.65 38.51
N GLU A 530 -15.77 8.18 37.30
CA GLU A 530 -14.42 7.83 36.86
C GLU A 530 -13.74 8.96 36.05
N GLN A 531 -14.44 10.05 35.80
CA GLN A 531 -13.82 11.26 35.25
C GLN A 531 -12.80 11.82 36.24
N LEU A 532 -11.72 12.43 35.76
CA LEU A 532 -10.66 12.98 36.60
C LEU A 532 -11.24 13.94 37.63
N LYS A 533 -11.16 13.57 38.89
CA LYS A 533 -11.58 14.44 40.00
C LYS A 533 -10.59 15.57 40.14
N LYS A 534 -11.11 16.80 40.20
CA LYS A 534 -10.29 18.01 40.32
C LYS A 534 -10.12 18.39 41.79
N ASN A 535 -8.89 18.50 42.23
CA ASN A 535 -8.55 19.11 43.52
C ASN A 535 -8.40 20.63 43.29
N ASN A 536 -9.33 21.41 43.82
CA ASN A 536 -9.32 22.86 43.66
C ASN A 536 -8.11 23.55 44.26
N SER A 537 -7.41 22.92 45.24
CA SER A 537 -6.19 23.45 45.82
C SER A 537 -5.01 23.40 44.84
N LEU A 538 -5.09 22.57 43.76
CA LEU A 538 -4.04 22.43 42.74
C LEU A 538 -4.23 23.37 41.55
N LYS A 539 -5.25 24.25 41.55
CA LYS A 539 -5.44 25.24 40.47
C LYS A 539 -4.25 26.21 40.44
N GLU A 540 -3.84 26.56 39.23
CA GLU A 540 -2.85 27.64 39.05
C GLU A 540 -3.35 28.92 39.69
N VAL A 541 -2.57 29.44 40.60
CA VAL A 541 -2.68 30.83 41.02
C VAL A 541 -1.95 31.64 39.94
N PRO A 542 -2.63 32.54 39.19
CA PRO A 542 -1.96 33.36 38.18
C PRO A 542 -0.76 34.09 38.88
N LEU A 543 0.44 33.88 38.35
CA LEU A 543 1.60 34.64 38.81
C LEU A 543 1.26 36.14 38.73
N PRO A 544 1.48 36.93 39.79
CA PRO A 544 1.25 38.36 39.72
C PRO A 544 2.13 38.90 38.60
N THR A 545 1.50 39.56 37.62
CA THR A 545 2.19 40.24 36.54
C THR A 545 3.25 41.17 37.15
N LEU A 546 4.52 40.89 36.93
CA LEU A 546 5.61 41.78 37.30
C LEU A 546 5.34 43.12 36.62
N ARG A 547 4.88 44.09 37.38
CA ARG A 547 4.78 45.49 36.91
C ARG A 547 6.19 45.92 36.51
N THR A 548 6.44 46.01 35.25
CA THR A 548 7.62 46.68 34.72
C THR A 548 7.66 48.10 35.33
N ARG A 549 8.58 48.32 36.23
CA ARG A 549 8.94 49.65 36.72
C ARG A 549 9.46 50.42 35.52
N ASN A 550 8.62 51.28 34.93
CA ASN A 550 9.08 52.32 34.01
C ASN A 550 10.11 53.14 34.76
N LYS A 551 11.37 53.06 34.34
CA LYS A 551 12.38 54.06 34.72
C LYS A 551 11.97 55.34 34.02
N GLN A 552 11.69 56.38 34.85
CA GLN A 552 11.75 57.76 34.44
C GLN A 552 13.20 58.20 34.26
#